data_dc727312b73479f586673d4b5fb679d0
#
_entry.id   dc727312b73479f586673d4b5fb679d0
#
_cell.length_a   1.000
_cell.length_b   1.000
_cell.length_c   1.000
_cell.angle_alpha   90.00
_cell.angle_beta   90.00
_cell.angle_gamma   90.00
#
_symmetry.space_group_name_H-M   'P 1'
#
loop_
_entity.id
_entity.type
_entity.pdbx_description
1 polymer ?
#
loop_
_entity_poly.entity_id
_entity_poly.type
_entity_poly.pdbx_seq_one_letter_code
_entity_poly.pdbx_strand_id
1 'polypeptide(L)'
;MENRQEKSVQQNMIYNTVGSLVYYFCQWVMTVLIVRMSGFEDAGILSLAMSVTAAPAIVGLFNIRSYQVSDLKGQYSDSVYIRSRVYTNLISFAVCLFVVIFNGYAWDKAAVILMFMCFKMAEGAADVYYGIDQKKERLDYA
;
A
#
# COMPACT_ATOMS: atom_id res chain seq x y z
N MET A 1 -14.45 -33.46 -2.79
CA MET A 1 -13.32 -32.59 -2.37
C MET A 1 -13.39 -31.21 -3.01
N GLU A 2 -13.92 -31.08 -4.22
CA GLU A 2 -14.09 -29.85 -4.99
C GLU A 2 -14.89 -28.74 -4.26
N ASN A 3 -15.94 -29.14 -3.55
CA ASN A 3 -16.84 -28.19 -2.87
C ASN A 3 -16.25 -27.48 -1.62
N ARG A 4 -15.14 -27.99 -1.06
CA ARG A 4 -14.43 -27.34 0.06
C ARG A 4 -13.45 -26.28 -0.41
N GLN A 5 -12.84 -26.47 -1.58
CA GLN A 5 -11.89 -25.50 -2.16
C GLN A 5 -12.61 -24.24 -2.64
N GLU A 6 -13.76 -24.38 -3.28
CA GLU A 6 -14.55 -23.23 -3.74
C GLU A 6 -15.07 -22.38 -2.57
N LYS A 7 -15.54 -23.01 -1.47
CA LYS A 7 -15.97 -22.26 -0.27
C LYS A 7 -14.84 -21.49 0.39
N SER A 8 -13.63 -22.06 0.43
CA SER A 8 -12.45 -21.40 1.00
C SER A 8 -12.03 -20.19 0.19
N VAL A 9 -12.00 -20.29 -1.15
CA VAL A 9 -11.64 -19.18 -2.04
C VAL A 9 -12.68 -18.05 -1.96
N GLN A 10 -13.95 -18.38 -1.96
CA GLN A 10 -15.04 -17.40 -1.83
C GLN A 10 -14.99 -16.67 -0.48
N GLN A 11 -14.76 -17.39 0.61
CA GLN A 11 -14.60 -16.78 1.93
C GLN A 11 -13.41 -15.83 1.98
N ASN A 12 -12.25 -16.21 1.45
CA ASN A 12 -11.08 -15.36 1.40
C ASN A 12 -11.32 -14.10 0.54
N MET A 13 -12.03 -14.23 -0.57
CA MET A 13 -12.44 -13.08 -1.39
C MET A 13 -13.38 -12.13 -0.62
N ILE A 14 -14.36 -12.67 0.11
CA ILE A 14 -15.29 -11.86 0.91
C ILE A 14 -14.53 -11.12 2.02
N TYR A 15 -13.67 -11.82 2.78
CA TYR A 15 -12.87 -11.18 3.82
C TYR A 15 -11.96 -10.08 3.29
N ASN A 16 -11.29 -10.32 2.16
CA ASN A 16 -10.46 -9.31 1.52
C ASN A 16 -11.27 -8.10 1.04
N THR A 17 -12.46 -8.34 0.47
CA THR A 17 -13.36 -7.28 0.02
C THR A 17 -13.90 -6.46 1.20
N VAL A 18 -14.35 -7.13 2.26
CA VAL A 18 -14.84 -6.46 3.47
C VAL A 18 -13.71 -5.66 4.13
N GLY A 19 -12.50 -6.22 4.24
CA GLY A 19 -11.34 -5.53 4.77
C GLY A 19 -11.00 -4.27 3.98
N SER A 20 -11.04 -4.35 2.65
CA SER A 20 -10.81 -3.21 1.76
C SER A 20 -11.90 -2.12 1.93
N LEU A 21 -13.17 -2.51 2.04
CA LEU A 21 -14.27 -1.57 2.27
C LEU A 21 -14.13 -0.84 3.61
N VAL A 22 -13.79 -1.57 4.68
CA VAL A 22 -13.53 -0.97 5.99
C VAL A 22 -12.36 0.01 5.92
N TYR A 23 -11.26 -0.37 5.25
CA TYR A 23 -10.12 0.51 5.05
C TYR A 23 -10.50 1.81 4.33
N TYR A 24 -11.19 1.74 3.20
CA TYR A 24 -11.64 2.93 2.47
C TYR A 24 -12.63 3.77 3.25
N PHE A 25 -13.51 3.13 4.02
CA PHE A 25 -14.43 3.83 4.90
C PHE A 25 -13.69 4.59 6.00
N CYS A 26 -12.72 3.97 6.66
CA CYS A 26 -11.87 4.64 7.66
C CYS A 26 -11.10 5.82 7.04
N GLN A 27 -10.58 5.67 5.83
CA GLN A 27 -9.88 6.74 5.13
C GLN A 27 -10.82 7.91 4.82
N TRP A 28 -12.04 7.63 4.39
CA TRP A 28 -13.07 8.64 4.18
C TRP A 28 -13.43 9.38 5.49
N VAL A 29 -13.66 8.64 6.57
CA VAL A 29 -13.94 9.21 7.89
C VAL A 29 -12.80 10.11 8.35
N MET A 30 -11.55 9.67 8.20
CA MET A 30 -10.37 10.49 8.51
C MET A 30 -10.36 11.81 7.74
N THR A 31 -10.65 11.77 6.44
CA THR A 31 -10.75 13.00 5.62
C THR A 31 -11.84 13.93 6.14
N VAL A 32 -13.01 13.39 6.46
CA VAL A 32 -14.12 14.20 7.02
C VAL A 32 -13.75 14.81 8.37
N LEU A 33 -13.08 14.04 9.24
CA LEU A 33 -12.62 14.54 10.54
C LEU A 33 -11.62 15.68 10.40
N ILE A 34 -10.65 15.56 9.48
CA ILE A 34 -9.65 16.61 9.22
C ILE A 34 -10.35 17.90 8.74
N VAL A 35 -11.28 17.79 7.78
CA VAL A 35 -12.07 18.95 7.32
C VAL A 35 -12.83 19.63 8.47
N ARG A 36 -13.43 18.81 9.35
CA ARG A 36 -14.24 19.32 10.47
C ARG A 36 -13.42 19.95 11.59
N MET A 37 -12.24 19.39 11.88
CA MET A 37 -11.40 19.81 13.01
C MET A 37 -10.41 20.91 12.64
N SER A 38 -9.79 20.83 11.46
CA SER A 38 -8.70 21.71 11.04
C SER A 38 -9.11 22.68 9.92
N GLY A 39 -10.23 22.41 9.26
CA GLY A 39 -10.77 23.27 8.19
C GLY A 39 -10.36 22.83 6.78
N PHE A 40 -10.81 23.63 5.81
CA PHE A 40 -10.62 23.30 4.37
C PHE A 40 -9.18 23.45 3.91
N GLU A 41 -8.39 24.32 4.53
CA GLU A 41 -7.00 24.57 4.16
C GLU A 41 -6.15 23.31 4.42
N ASP A 42 -6.21 22.77 5.63
CA ASP A 42 -5.47 21.56 6.02
C ASP A 42 -5.94 20.32 5.23
N ALA A 43 -7.25 20.23 4.97
CA ALA A 43 -7.79 19.18 4.10
C ALA A 43 -7.28 19.31 2.67
N GLY A 44 -7.07 20.53 2.17
CA GLY A 44 -6.43 20.80 0.88
C GLY A 44 -4.98 20.35 0.86
N ILE A 45 -4.20 20.59 1.92
CA ILE A 45 -2.82 20.11 2.05
C ILE A 45 -2.76 18.57 2.07
N LEU A 46 -3.66 17.92 2.80
CA LEU A 46 -3.75 16.45 2.79
C LEU A 46 -4.09 15.91 1.41
N SER A 47 -5.06 16.51 0.72
CA SER A 47 -5.43 16.10 -0.64
C SER A 47 -4.29 16.27 -1.63
N LEU A 48 -3.50 17.35 -1.49
CA LEU A 48 -2.28 17.56 -2.24
C LEU A 48 -1.27 16.45 -1.95
N ALA A 49 -1.03 16.12 -0.68
CA ALA A 49 -0.12 15.05 -0.29
C ALA A 49 -0.53 13.70 -0.87
N MET A 50 -1.82 13.36 -0.80
CA MET A 50 -2.37 12.14 -1.43
C MET A 50 -2.12 12.11 -2.94
N SER A 51 -2.35 13.21 -3.63
CA SER A 51 -2.19 13.32 -5.09
C SER A 51 -0.73 13.23 -5.51
N VAL A 52 0.17 13.95 -4.83
CA VAL A 52 1.61 13.96 -5.14
C VAL A 52 2.27 12.61 -4.86
N THR A 53 1.85 11.92 -3.81
CA THR A 53 2.41 10.61 -3.44
C THR A 53 1.83 9.44 -4.23
N ALA A 54 0.71 9.60 -4.94
CA ALA A 54 0.03 8.53 -5.65
C ALA A 54 0.93 7.86 -6.70
N ALA A 55 1.57 8.63 -7.58
CA ALA A 55 2.45 8.08 -8.61
C ALA A 55 3.72 7.44 -8.03
N PRO A 56 4.50 8.08 -7.11
CA PRO A 56 5.60 7.43 -6.42
C PRO A 56 5.19 6.14 -5.69
N ALA A 57 4.04 6.11 -5.03
CA ALA A 57 3.56 4.91 -4.33
C ALA A 57 3.33 3.72 -5.29
N ILE A 58 2.81 3.96 -6.49
CA ILE A 58 2.66 2.92 -7.52
C ILE A 58 4.01 2.36 -7.92
N VAL A 59 5.04 3.21 -8.09
CA VAL A 59 6.42 2.77 -8.34
C VAL A 59 6.94 1.91 -7.19
N GLY A 60 6.65 2.29 -5.94
CA GLY A 60 7.02 1.51 -4.75
C GLY A 60 6.34 0.15 -4.69
N LEU A 61 5.09 0.05 -5.07
CA LEU A 61 4.35 -1.21 -5.11
C LEU A 61 4.86 -2.16 -6.19
N PHE A 62 5.24 -1.66 -7.36
CA PHE A 62 5.80 -2.41 -8.50
C PHE A 62 5.17 -3.80 -8.73
N ASN A 63 3.91 -3.97 -8.33
CA ASN A 63 3.12 -5.20 -8.43
C ASN A 63 3.81 -6.49 -7.89
N ILE A 64 4.75 -6.34 -6.95
CA ILE A 64 5.56 -7.45 -6.39
C ILE A 64 4.67 -8.52 -5.78
N ARG A 65 3.56 -8.12 -5.14
CA ARG A 65 2.61 -9.06 -4.53
C ARG A 65 2.02 -10.03 -5.53
N SER A 66 1.59 -9.56 -6.71
CA SER A 66 1.04 -10.44 -7.75
C SER A 66 2.07 -11.45 -8.23
N TYR A 67 3.32 -11.03 -8.39
CA TYR A 67 4.40 -11.93 -8.76
C TYR A 67 4.69 -12.94 -7.65
N GLN A 68 4.76 -12.50 -6.39
CA GLN A 68 5.00 -13.33 -5.22
C GLN A 68 3.94 -14.44 -5.06
N VAL A 69 2.66 -14.10 -5.23
CA VAL A 69 1.54 -15.06 -5.14
C VAL A 69 1.52 -16.03 -6.32
N SER A 70 2.00 -15.61 -7.49
CA SER A 70 2.09 -16.44 -8.70
C SER A 70 3.29 -17.39 -8.69
N ASP A 71 4.28 -17.18 -7.81
CA ASP A 71 5.45 -18.04 -7.66
C ASP A 71 5.10 -19.33 -6.87
N LEU A 72 4.30 -20.19 -7.48
CA LEU A 72 3.89 -21.49 -6.91
C LEU A 72 5.06 -22.48 -6.79
N LYS A 73 6.12 -22.29 -7.59
CA LYS A 73 7.30 -23.17 -7.58
C LYS A 73 8.30 -22.82 -6.49
N GLY A 74 8.10 -21.68 -5.77
CA GLY A 74 9.02 -21.24 -4.75
C GLY A 74 10.42 -20.90 -5.27
N GLN A 75 10.52 -20.34 -6.48
CA GLN A 75 11.79 -19.98 -7.10
C GLN A 75 12.58 -18.98 -6.26
N TYR A 76 11.88 -18.11 -5.54
CA TYR A 76 12.48 -17.08 -4.69
C TYR A 76 12.02 -17.24 -3.24
N SER A 77 12.98 -17.05 -2.30
CA SER A 77 12.69 -17.07 -0.88
C SER A 77 11.96 -15.78 -0.45
N ASP A 78 11.20 -15.86 0.64
CA ASP A 78 10.46 -14.71 1.19
C ASP A 78 11.39 -13.51 1.47
N SER A 79 12.64 -13.77 1.86
CA SER A 79 13.66 -12.72 2.09
C SER A 79 13.98 -11.92 0.84
N VAL A 80 13.92 -12.51 -0.35
CA VAL A 80 14.16 -11.81 -1.61
C VAL A 80 13.04 -10.82 -1.88
N TYR A 81 11.79 -11.22 -1.65
CA TYR A 81 10.63 -10.34 -1.82
C TYR A 81 10.66 -9.16 -0.82
N ILE A 82 11.02 -9.42 0.45
CA ILE A 82 11.17 -8.35 1.45
C ILE A 82 12.27 -7.36 1.05
N ARG A 83 13.44 -7.84 0.64
CA ARG A 83 14.54 -6.98 0.19
C ARG A 83 14.15 -6.16 -1.04
N SER A 84 13.51 -6.79 -2.02
CA SER A 84 13.01 -6.11 -3.22
C SER A 84 12.05 -4.98 -2.85
N ARG A 85 11.15 -5.22 -1.89
CA ARG A 85 10.22 -4.19 -1.40
C ARG A 85 10.94 -3.03 -0.72
N VAL A 86 11.98 -3.29 0.05
CA VAL A 86 12.78 -2.22 0.67
C VAL A 86 13.41 -1.35 -0.42
N TYR A 87 14.02 -1.95 -1.45
CA TYR A 87 14.60 -1.19 -2.55
C TYR A 87 13.57 -0.38 -3.34
N THR A 88 12.42 -0.96 -3.69
CA THR A 88 11.38 -0.24 -4.41
C THR A 88 10.78 0.89 -3.58
N ASN A 89 10.62 0.70 -2.27
CA ASN A 89 10.18 1.76 -1.36
C ASN A 89 11.20 2.92 -1.27
N LEU A 90 12.50 2.61 -1.22
CA LEU A 90 13.55 3.64 -1.22
C LEU A 90 13.57 4.44 -2.53
N ILE A 91 13.45 3.76 -3.67
CA ILE A 91 13.33 4.41 -4.99
C ILE A 91 12.08 5.30 -5.03
N SER A 92 10.96 4.80 -4.57
CA SER A 92 9.69 5.53 -4.50
C SER A 92 9.81 6.79 -3.63
N PHE A 93 10.46 6.68 -2.48
CA PHE A 93 10.74 7.84 -1.62
C PHE A 93 11.65 8.86 -2.30
N ALA A 94 12.71 8.40 -2.95
CA ALA A 94 13.63 9.29 -3.69
C ALA A 94 12.91 10.03 -4.83
N VAL A 95 12.02 9.35 -5.56
CA VAL A 95 11.17 9.97 -6.60
C VAL A 95 10.25 11.01 -5.98
N CYS A 96 9.59 10.70 -4.86
CA CYS A 96 8.74 11.65 -4.15
C CYS A 96 9.53 12.89 -3.68
N LEU A 97 10.71 12.68 -3.10
CA LEU A 97 11.60 13.75 -2.66
C LEU A 97 12.02 14.64 -3.84
N PHE A 98 12.38 14.04 -4.97
CA PHE A 98 12.70 14.77 -6.19
C PHE A 98 11.53 15.64 -6.65
N VAL A 99 10.30 15.10 -6.67
CA VAL A 99 9.09 15.85 -7.04
C VAL A 99 8.86 17.01 -6.08
N VAL A 100 9.02 16.81 -4.77
CA VAL A 100 8.84 17.86 -3.75
C VAL A 100 9.84 19.00 -3.96
N ILE A 101 11.12 18.67 -4.19
CA ILE A 101 12.18 19.68 -4.41
C ILE A 101 11.95 20.42 -5.72
N PHE A 102 11.65 19.68 -6.80
CA PHE A 102 11.49 20.28 -8.13
C PHE A 102 10.31 21.25 -8.21
N ASN A 103 9.22 20.97 -7.50
CA ASN A 103 8.04 21.84 -7.46
C ASN A 103 8.17 23.00 -6.46
N GLY A 104 9.18 23.01 -5.60
CA GLY A 104 9.42 24.11 -4.67
C GLY A 104 8.30 24.30 -3.65
N TYR A 105 7.69 23.23 -3.14
CA TYR A 105 6.63 23.32 -2.13
C TYR A 105 7.14 23.99 -0.86
N ALA A 106 6.29 24.82 -0.23
CA ALA A 106 6.55 25.42 1.07
C ALA A 106 6.77 24.32 2.13
N TRP A 107 7.56 24.61 3.15
CA TRP A 107 8.02 23.62 4.14
C TRP A 107 6.87 22.85 4.83
N ASP A 108 5.77 23.54 5.16
CA ASP A 108 4.56 22.94 5.73
C ASP A 108 3.97 21.85 4.82
N LYS A 109 3.77 22.17 3.54
CA LYS A 109 3.26 21.25 2.53
C LYS A 109 4.23 20.12 2.23
N ALA A 110 5.52 20.42 2.11
CA ALA A 110 6.56 19.43 1.89
C ALA A 110 6.62 18.41 3.04
N ALA A 111 6.54 18.86 4.28
CA ALA A 111 6.53 17.99 5.45
C ALA A 111 5.35 17.02 5.42
N VAL A 112 4.13 17.51 5.14
CA VAL A 112 2.93 16.66 5.06
C VAL A 112 3.04 15.63 3.92
N ILE A 113 3.54 16.04 2.75
CA ILE A 113 3.76 15.14 1.60
C ILE A 113 4.74 14.01 1.99
N LEU A 114 5.88 14.35 2.60
CA LEU A 114 6.88 13.36 2.98
C LEU A 114 6.39 12.43 4.10
N MET A 115 5.66 12.95 5.09
CA MET A 115 5.03 12.12 6.13
C MET A 115 4.01 11.16 5.53
N PHE A 116 3.19 11.63 4.59
CA PHE A 116 2.23 10.78 3.90
C PHE A 116 2.93 9.73 3.03
N MET A 117 4.06 10.08 2.42
CA MET A 117 4.89 9.10 1.69
C MET A 117 5.46 8.02 2.61
N CYS A 118 5.92 8.37 3.83
CA CYS A 118 6.35 7.38 4.83
C CYS A 118 5.20 6.43 5.21
N PHE A 119 3.98 6.96 5.36
CA PHE A 119 2.80 6.13 5.57
C PHE A 119 2.58 5.15 4.41
N LYS A 120 2.68 5.60 3.16
CA LYS A 120 2.57 4.74 1.97
C LYS A 120 3.67 3.68 1.89
N MET A 121 4.88 3.99 2.33
CA MET A 121 5.96 3.00 2.43
C MET A 121 5.65 1.92 3.48
N ALA A 122 5.09 2.29 4.62
CA ALA A 122 4.67 1.32 5.65
C ALA A 122 3.54 0.42 5.13
N GLU A 123 2.56 0.98 4.42
CA GLU A 123 1.49 0.22 3.74
C GLU A 123 2.08 -0.75 2.71
N GLY A 124 3.02 -0.30 1.89
CA GLY A 124 3.74 -1.14 0.94
C GLY A 124 4.56 -2.25 1.60
N ALA A 125 5.16 -1.98 2.76
CA ALA A 125 5.87 -3.01 3.53
C ALA A 125 4.89 -4.08 4.06
N ALA A 126 3.72 -3.68 4.58
CA ALA A 126 2.69 -4.61 5.03
C ALA A 126 2.18 -5.51 3.90
N ASP A 127 2.08 -4.98 2.67
CA ASP A 127 1.61 -5.71 1.49
C ASP A 127 2.45 -6.96 1.18
N VAL A 128 3.78 -6.93 1.41
CA VAL A 128 4.66 -8.11 1.24
C VAL A 128 4.32 -9.21 2.24
N TYR A 129 4.03 -8.85 3.49
CA TYR A 129 3.66 -9.83 4.51
C TYR A 129 2.31 -10.46 4.20
N TYR A 130 1.34 -9.69 3.71
CA TYR A 130 0.08 -10.25 3.20
C TYR A 130 0.30 -11.20 2.01
N GLY A 131 1.26 -10.91 1.13
CA GLY A 131 1.64 -11.80 0.05
C GLY A 131 2.25 -13.12 0.54
N ILE A 132 3.07 -13.08 1.60
CA ILE A 132 3.64 -14.29 2.24
C ILE A 132 2.54 -15.16 2.83
N ASP A 133 1.61 -14.56 3.58
CA ASP A 133 0.51 -15.29 4.19
C ASP A 133 -0.42 -15.90 3.13
N GLN A 134 -0.73 -15.15 2.08
CA GLN A 134 -1.54 -15.64 0.98
C GLN A 134 -0.87 -16.79 0.23
N LYS A 135 0.45 -16.75 0.06
CA LYS A 135 1.22 -17.85 -0.56
C LYS A 135 1.19 -19.10 0.31
N LYS A 136 1.32 -18.98 1.64
CA LYS A 136 1.29 -20.09 2.60
C LYS A 136 -0.07 -20.77 2.62
N GLU A 137 -1.17 -20.01 2.64
CA GLU A 137 -2.53 -20.55 2.59
C GLU A 137 -2.80 -21.36 1.31
N ARG A 138 -2.15 -21.02 0.18
CA ARG A 138 -2.25 -21.79 -1.07
C ARG A 138 -1.39 -23.06 -1.10
N LEU A 139 -0.29 -23.11 -0.37
CA LEU A 139 0.60 -24.27 -0.29
C LEU A 139 0.03 -25.38 0.58
N ASP A 140 -0.88 -25.06 1.51
CA ASP A 140 -1.58 -26.05 2.33
C ASP A 140 -2.63 -26.85 1.55
N TYR A 141 -2.88 -26.51 0.28
CA TYR A 141 -3.79 -27.19 -0.63
C TYR A 141 -3.10 -28.00 -1.74
N ALA A 142 -1.77 -28.08 -1.74
CA ALA A 142 -0.98 -28.93 -2.64
C ALA A 142 -0.65 -30.27 -2.01
#